data_7f5132a1e6382db7f5325e1f25ef5d55
#
_entry.id   7f5132a1e6382db7f5325e1f25ef5d55
#
_cell.length_a   1.000
_cell.length_b   1.000
_cell.length_c   1.000
_cell.angle_alpha   90.00
_cell.angle_beta   90.00
_cell.angle_gamma   90.00
#
_symmetry.space_group_name_H-M   'P 1'
#
loop_
_entity.id
_entity.type
_entity.pdbx_description
1 polymer ?
#
loop_
_entity_poly.entity_id
_entity_poly.type
_entity_poly.pdbx_seq_one_letter_code
_entity_poly.pdbx_strand_id
1 'polypeptide(L)'
;LARSRGLGDVYKRQMLRSAADMYGVDPKAEMWKLDSTFVGRYAEQDASVTLRLWDRLRADLVSDECTGIFDLESSLLPVLLDMKTRGVRVDIDKAERVQKDLKQREDVLLSEIKDLTQVNVEPWVATSIAKAFDAVGLTYDRTEKTNAPAFTKQFLANHDHPLPQKILRLREFNKANTTFVETILQHSHNGRIHCDFNPLRSDEGGTVTGRFSSSNPNLQQIPARDPEIKAMIRGLFIPEEGCKWGSFDYASQEPRWLAHYCSTLKGAHRHPQIDLSLIHISEP
;
A
#
# COMPACT_ATOMS: atom_id res chain seq x y z
N LEU A 1 -21.88 -10.21 -9.32
CA LEU A 1 -21.16 -9.63 -10.48
C LEU A 1 -20.87 -10.63 -11.61
N ALA A 2 -20.87 -11.94 -11.36
CA ALA A 2 -20.56 -12.95 -12.38
C ALA A 2 -21.75 -13.32 -13.31
N ARG A 3 -22.97 -12.86 -13.04
CA ARG A 3 -24.19 -13.25 -13.78
C ARG A 3 -24.68 -12.25 -14.85
N SER A 4 -24.04 -11.09 -15.00
CA SER A 4 -24.47 -10.08 -16.00
C SER A 4 -23.68 -10.12 -17.33
N ARG A 5 -22.85 -11.12 -17.54
CA ARG A 5 -22.13 -11.27 -18.82
C ARG A 5 -23.08 -11.86 -19.87
N GLY A 6 -23.96 -11.02 -20.41
CA GLY A 6 -24.85 -11.40 -21.51
C GLY A 6 -24.08 -11.64 -22.81
N LEU A 7 -24.69 -12.43 -23.73
CA LEU A 7 -24.16 -12.77 -25.06
C LEU A 7 -23.70 -11.53 -25.89
N GLY A 8 -24.30 -10.35 -25.66
CA GLY A 8 -23.90 -9.10 -26.30
C GLY A 8 -22.51 -8.59 -25.89
N ASP A 9 -22.15 -8.82 -24.65
CA ASP A 9 -20.83 -8.47 -24.09
C ASP A 9 -19.71 -9.33 -24.69
N VAL A 10 -20.02 -10.61 -24.95
CA VAL A 10 -19.09 -11.57 -25.57
C VAL A 10 -18.80 -11.16 -27.00
N TYR A 11 -19.85 -10.83 -27.80
CA TYR A 11 -19.71 -10.46 -29.21
C TYR A 11 -18.86 -9.18 -29.41
N LYS A 12 -19.07 -8.15 -28.59
CA LYS A 12 -18.34 -6.87 -28.71
C LYS A 12 -16.91 -6.97 -28.22
N ARG A 13 -16.66 -7.78 -27.17
CA ARG A 13 -15.29 -8.13 -26.78
C ARG A 13 -14.59 -8.94 -27.86
N GLN A 14 -15.32 -9.74 -28.64
CA GLN A 14 -14.76 -10.44 -29.79
C GLN A 14 -14.36 -9.48 -30.91
N MET A 15 -15.19 -8.49 -31.26
CA MET A 15 -14.82 -7.48 -32.27
C MET A 15 -13.58 -6.67 -31.83
N LEU A 16 -13.54 -6.22 -30.57
CA LEU A 16 -12.40 -5.50 -30.05
C LEU A 16 -11.13 -6.36 -30.04
N ARG A 17 -11.25 -7.64 -29.66
CA ARG A 17 -10.14 -8.60 -29.70
C ARG A 17 -9.67 -8.86 -31.12
N SER A 18 -10.59 -9.08 -32.04
CA SER A 18 -10.23 -9.31 -33.44
C SER A 18 -9.54 -8.11 -34.07
N ALA A 19 -9.95 -6.88 -33.72
CA ALA A 19 -9.26 -5.68 -34.14
C ALA A 19 -7.88 -5.58 -33.49
N ALA A 20 -7.78 -5.85 -32.19
CA ALA A 20 -6.50 -5.85 -31.47
C ALA A 20 -5.51 -6.87 -32.04
N ASP A 21 -5.98 -8.07 -32.33
CA ASP A 21 -5.17 -9.12 -32.95
C ASP A 21 -4.72 -8.72 -34.37
N MET A 22 -5.61 -8.10 -35.17
CA MET A 22 -5.31 -7.61 -36.51
C MET A 22 -4.19 -6.55 -36.52
N TYR A 23 -4.21 -5.65 -35.52
CA TYR A 23 -3.26 -4.55 -35.40
C TYR A 23 -2.06 -4.86 -34.48
N GLY A 24 -2.00 -6.07 -33.87
CA GLY A 24 -0.94 -6.44 -32.96
C GLY A 24 -0.91 -5.63 -31.66
N VAL A 25 -2.08 -5.25 -31.16
CA VAL A 25 -2.27 -4.34 -30.00
C VAL A 25 -2.88 -5.11 -28.83
N ASP A 26 -2.40 -4.88 -27.61
CA ASP A 26 -3.05 -5.40 -26.41
C ASP A 26 -4.40 -4.69 -26.16
N PRO A 27 -5.53 -5.42 -26.19
CA PRO A 27 -6.86 -4.82 -26.06
C PRO A 27 -7.15 -4.22 -24.68
N LYS A 28 -6.34 -4.50 -23.67
CA LYS A 28 -6.48 -3.89 -22.33
C LYS A 28 -5.53 -2.72 -22.12
N ALA A 29 -4.25 -2.91 -22.42
CA ALA A 29 -3.22 -1.91 -22.15
C ALA A 29 -3.11 -0.85 -23.26
N GLU A 30 -3.48 -1.20 -24.51
CA GLU A 30 -3.18 -0.41 -25.68
C GLU A 30 -4.42 -0.09 -26.54
N MET A 31 -5.64 -0.19 -25.98
CA MET A 31 -6.90 0.10 -26.67
C MET A 31 -6.92 1.49 -27.32
N TRP A 32 -6.19 2.43 -26.76
CA TRP A 32 -6.05 3.80 -27.26
C TRP A 32 -5.36 3.90 -28.63
N LYS A 33 -4.67 2.84 -29.08
CA LYS A 33 -4.05 2.76 -30.40
C LYS A 33 -5.03 2.33 -31.50
N LEU A 34 -6.20 1.81 -31.11
CA LEU A 34 -7.23 1.36 -32.07
C LEU A 34 -8.08 2.51 -32.54
N ASP A 35 -8.52 2.43 -33.81
CA ASP A 35 -9.43 3.40 -34.38
C ASP A 35 -10.78 3.43 -33.62
N SER A 36 -11.38 4.62 -33.55
CA SER A 36 -12.66 4.86 -32.87
C SER A 36 -13.82 4.02 -33.41
N THR A 37 -13.76 3.57 -34.66
CA THR A 37 -14.76 2.67 -35.25
C THR A 37 -14.84 1.32 -34.54
N PHE A 38 -13.74 0.84 -33.98
CA PHE A 38 -13.67 -0.41 -33.19
C PHE A 38 -13.97 -0.18 -31.70
N VAL A 39 -13.49 0.93 -31.15
CA VAL A 39 -13.59 1.22 -29.72
C VAL A 39 -14.88 1.96 -29.38
N GLY A 40 -15.40 2.81 -30.27
CA GLY A 40 -16.55 3.69 -30.02
C GLY A 40 -17.79 2.92 -29.58
N ARG A 41 -18.19 1.89 -30.34
CA ARG A 41 -19.36 1.07 -29.99
C ARG A 41 -19.21 0.34 -28.66
N TYR A 42 -18.00 -0.05 -28.30
CA TYR A 42 -17.70 -0.65 -27.00
C TYR A 42 -17.88 0.39 -25.88
N ALA A 43 -17.33 1.58 -26.04
CA ALA A 43 -17.44 2.67 -25.07
C ALA A 43 -18.89 3.15 -24.87
N GLU A 44 -19.65 3.32 -25.96
CA GLU A 44 -21.08 3.68 -25.92
C GLU A 44 -21.90 2.66 -25.14
N GLN A 45 -21.59 1.38 -25.34
CA GLN A 45 -22.29 0.33 -24.61
C GLN A 45 -21.92 0.29 -23.15
N ASP A 46 -20.65 0.46 -22.80
CA ASP A 46 -20.22 0.49 -21.41
C ASP A 46 -20.94 1.62 -20.65
N ALA A 47 -21.05 2.80 -21.26
CA ALA A 47 -21.81 3.91 -20.70
C ALA A 47 -23.32 3.56 -20.52
N SER A 48 -23.95 2.98 -21.55
CA SER A 48 -25.36 2.58 -21.52
C SER A 48 -25.64 1.49 -20.47
N VAL A 49 -24.78 0.48 -20.38
CA VAL A 49 -24.89 -0.61 -19.39
C VAL A 49 -24.69 -0.09 -17.98
N THR A 50 -23.72 0.83 -17.78
CA THR A 50 -23.47 1.47 -16.48
C THR A 50 -24.70 2.23 -15.99
N LEU A 51 -25.37 2.99 -16.87
CA LEU A 51 -26.59 3.71 -16.52
C LEU A 51 -27.73 2.76 -16.14
N ARG A 52 -27.94 1.69 -16.93
CA ARG A 52 -28.95 0.66 -16.60
C ARG A 52 -28.63 -0.09 -15.30
N LEU A 53 -27.36 -0.31 -15.01
CA LEU A 53 -26.92 -0.91 -13.75
C LEU A 53 -27.23 0.03 -12.58
N TRP A 54 -26.99 1.33 -12.76
CA TRP A 54 -27.34 2.34 -11.76
C TRP A 54 -28.83 2.32 -11.42
N ASP A 55 -29.72 2.31 -12.41
CA ASP A 55 -31.17 2.24 -12.19
C ASP A 55 -31.57 1.02 -11.33
N ARG A 56 -30.92 -0.11 -11.55
CA ARG A 56 -31.13 -1.31 -10.76
C ARG A 56 -30.57 -1.17 -9.34
N LEU A 57 -29.31 -0.80 -9.19
CA LEU A 57 -28.64 -0.71 -7.90
C LEU A 57 -29.23 0.36 -6.99
N ARG A 58 -29.80 1.42 -7.55
CA ARG A 58 -30.49 2.46 -6.78
C ARG A 58 -31.66 1.91 -6.00
N ALA A 59 -32.41 0.96 -6.56
CA ALA A 59 -33.51 0.32 -5.84
C ALA A 59 -32.96 -0.58 -4.71
N ASP A 60 -31.89 -1.32 -4.95
CA ASP A 60 -31.24 -2.18 -3.97
C ASP A 60 -30.64 -1.34 -2.80
N LEU A 61 -30.06 -0.17 -3.07
CA LEU A 61 -29.56 0.76 -2.04
C LEU A 61 -30.65 1.21 -1.06
N VAL A 62 -31.85 1.44 -1.56
CA VAL A 62 -33.00 1.82 -0.72
C VAL A 62 -33.48 0.62 0.09
N SER A 63 -33.61 -0.55 -0.53
CA SER A 63 -34.08 -1.77 0.16
C SER A 63 -33.12 -2.24 1.25
N ASP A 64 -31.81 -2.03 1.06
CA ASP A 64 -30.76 -2.46 1.97
C ASP A 64 -30.38 -1.37 3.01
N GLU A 65 -31.14 -0.27 3.05
CA GLU A 65 -30.92 0.90 3.93
C GLU A 65 -29.51 1.52 3.81
N CYS A 66 -28.87 1.38 2.62
CA CYS A 66 -27.50 1.83 2.37
C CYS A 66 -27.39 3.22 1.75
N THR A 67 -28.50 3.95 1.57
CA THR A 67 -28.49 5.26 0.88
C THR A 67 -27.59 6.28 1.60
N GLY A 68 -27.65 6.33 2.94
CA GLY A 68 -26.85 7.29 3.72
C GLY A 68 -25.34 7.05 3.58
N ILE A 69 -24.89 5.80 3.59
CA ILE A 69 -23.47 5.48 3.38
C ILE A 69 -23.05 5.73 1.92
N PHE A 70 -23.92 5.47 0.96
CA PHE A 70 -23.67 5.77 -0.44
C PHE A 70 -23.47 7.28 -0.68
N ASP A 71 -24.33 8.12 -0.08
CA ASP A 71 -24.22 9.58 -0.18
C ASP A 71 -22.93 10.11 0.47
N LEU A 72 -22.54 9.54 1.62
CA LEU A 72 -21.30 9.88 2.29
C LEU A 72 -20.07 9.52 1.41
N GLU A 73 -20.00 8.30 0.92
CA GLU A 73 -18.90 7.83 0.08
C GLU A 73 -18.82 8.60 -1.25
N SER A 74 -19.97 8.90 -1.85
CA SER A 74 -20.04 9.71 -3.07
C SER A 74 -19.54 11.14 -2.82
N SER A 75 -19.86 11.71 -1.67
CA SER A 75 -19.42 13.06 -1.27
C SER A 75 -17.93 13.14 -0.97
N LEU A 76 -17.29 12.01 -0.63
CA LEU A 76 -15.84 11.94 -0.44
C LEU A 76 -15.04 11.94 -1.74
N LEU A 77 -15.61 11.48 -2.85
CA LEU A 77 -14.88 11.38 -4.13
C LEU A 77 -14.27 12.71 -4.59
N PRO A 78 -14.97 13.86 -4.58
CA PRO A 78 -14.38 15.14 -4.94
C PRO A 78 -13.22 15.54 -4.02
N VAL A 79 -13.30 15.21 -2.72
CA VAL A 79 -12.23 15.47 -1.74
C VAL A 79 -10.99 14.65 -2.07
N LEU A 80 -11.15 13.35 -2.34
CA LEU A 80 -10.05 12.47 -2.71
C LEU A 80 -9.40 12.87 -4.04
N LEU A 81 -10.20 13.32 -5.00
CA LEU A 81 -9.69 13.85 -6.27
C LEU A 81 -8.91 15.15 -6.07
N ASP A 82 -9.39 16.06 -5.22
CA ASP A 82 -8.64 17.28 -4.88
C ASP A 82 -7.32 16.95 -4.18
N MET A 83 -7.32 16.03 -3.21
CA MET A 83 -6.11 15.56 -2.54
C MET A 83 -5.11 14.95 -3.54
N LYS A 84 -5.57 14.10 -4.47
CA LYS A 84 -4.73 13.52 -5.52
C LYS A 84 -4.18 14.60 -6.46
N THR A 85 -5.04 15.50 -6.93
CA THR A 85 -4.66 16.59 -7.86
C THR A 85 -3.66 17.54 -7.24
N ARG A 86 -3.85 17.91 -5.98
CA ARG A 86 -2.93 18.75 -5.22
C ARG A 86 -1.60 18.05 -4.97
N GLY A 87 -1.65 16.76 -4.62
CA GLY A 87 -0.47 15.97 -4.26
C GLY A 87 0.24 16.47 -3.00
N VAL A 88 1.35 15.85 -2.68
CA VAL A 88 2.19 16.18 -1.50
C VAL A 88 3.55 16.64 -1.98
N ARG A 89 4.00 17.79 -1.49
CA ARG A 89 5.30 18.37 -1.85
C ARG A 89 6.46 17.58 -1.26
N VAL A 90 7.52 17.36 -2.05
CA VAL A 90 8.71 16.59 -1.67
C VAL A 90 9.97 17.39 -1.98
N ASP A 91 10.94 17.34 -1.07
CA ASP A 91 12.28 17.86 -1.25
C ASP A 91 13.11 16.85 -2.05
N ILE A 92 13.20 17.04 -3.37
CA ILE A 92 13.88 16.12 -4.29
C ILE A 92 15.37 16.10 -4.03
N ASP A 93 16.00 17.27 -3.84
CA ASP A 93 17.44 17.36 -3.58
C ASP A 93 17.83 16.62 -2.29
N LYS A 94 16.97 16.72 -1.28
CA LYS A 94 17.14 15.96 -0.03
C LYS A 94 16.92 14.46 -0.26
N ALA A 95 15.95 14.07 -1.09
CA ALA A 95 15.71 12.66 -1.40
C ALA A 95 16.92 12.02 -2.10
N GLU A 96 17.54 12.70 -3.04
CA GLU A 96 18.76 12.25 -3.71
C GLU A 96 19.95 12.14 -2.74
N ARG A 97 20.09 13.09 -1.81
CA ARG A 97 21.13 13.00 -0.75
C ARG A 97 20.88 11.82 0.17
N VAL A 98 19.63 11.60 0.60
CA VAL A 98 19.27 10.45 1.44
C VAL A 98 19.50 9.13 0.71
N GLN A 99 19.21 9.07 -0.59
CA GLN A 99 19.51 7.89 -1.42
C GLN A 99 21.01 7.54 -1.40
N LYS A 100 21.84 8.54 -1.60
CA LYS A 100 23.30 8.35 -1.57
C LYS A 100 23.82 7.92 -0.20
N ASP A 101 23.31 8.54 0.87
CA ASP A 101 23.66 8.18 2.24
C ASP A 101 23.26 6.73 2.57
N LEU A 102 22.05 6.32 2.21
CA LEU A 102 21.56 4.95 2.41
C LEU A 102 22.42 3.94 1.64
N LYS A 103 22.75 4.20 0.37
CA LYS A 103 23.64 3.32 -0.43
C LYS A 103 25.03 3.20 0.19
N GLN A 104 25.61 4.31 0.64
CA GLN A 104 26.90 4.28 1.31
C GLN A 104 26.87 3.45 2.59
N ARG A 105 25.81 3.54 3.37
CA ARG A 105 25.63 2.73 4.60
C ARG A 105 25.43 1.25 4.28
N GLU A 106 24.71 0.94 3.21
CA GLU A 106 24.57 -0.43 2.71
C GLU A 106 25.95 -1.01 2.33
N ASP A 107 26.75 -0.25 1.58
CA ASP A 107 28.10 -0.68 1.14
C ASP A 107 29.03 -0.91 2.33
N VAL A 108 29.00 -0.05 3.35
CA VAL A 108 29.76 -0.22 4.58
C VAL A 108 29.37 -1.52 5.30
N LEU A 109 28.06 -1.76 5.47
CA LEU A 109 27.58 -2.99 6.12
C LEU A 109 27.93 -4.25 5.32
N LEU A 110 27.85 -4.19 3.99
CA LEU A 110 28.25 -5.31 3.12
C LEU A 110 29.74 -5.60 3.25
N SER A 111 30.59 -4.56 3.32
CA SER A 111 32.03 -4.74 3.55
C SER A 111 32.29 -5.35 4.93
N GLU A 112 31.66 -4.85 5.99
CA GLU A 112 31.81 -5.38 7.33
C GLU A 112 31.32 -6.84 7.45
N ILE A 113 30.24 -7.22 6.77
CA ILE A 113 29.75 -8.60 6.71
C ILE A 113 30.76 -9.47 5.97
N LYS A 114 31.31 -8.97 4.87
CA LYS A 114 32.35 -9.69 4.10
C LYS A 114 33.62 -9.89 4.91
N ASP A 115 34.05 -8.91 5.67
CA ASP A 115 35.23 -9.00 6.53
C ASP A 115 35.04 -10.05 7.63
N LEU A 116 33.82 -10.13 8.18
CA LEU A 116 33.48 -11.13 9.21
C LEU A 116 33.35 -12.56 8.68
N THR A 117 32.82 -12.72 7.47
CA THR A 117 32.36 -14.03 6.96
C THR A 117 33.12 -14.52 5.73
N GLN A 118 33.88 -13.66 5.06
CA GLN A 118 34.49 -13.86 3.74
C GLN A 118 33.44 -14.19 2.65
N VAL A 119 32.16 -13.87 2.86
CA VAL A 119 31.05 -14.14 1.94
C VAL A 119 30.44 -12.83 1.46
N ASN A 120 30.19 -12.71 0.18
CA ASN A 120 29.37 -11.63 -0.36
C ASN A 120 27.89 -11.97 -0.13
N VAL A 121 27.20 -11.16 0.67
CA VAL A 121 25.80 -11.37 1.07
C VAL A 121 24.86 -10.55 0.21
N GLU A 122 23.81 -11.20 -0.28
CA GLU A 122 22.64 -10.55 -0.86
C GLU A 122 21.54 -10.48 0.21
N PRO A 123 21.08 -9.29 0.63
CA PRO A 123 20.28 -9.11 1.85
C PRO A 123 18.91 -9.82 1.85
N TRP A 124 18.37 -10.13 0.66
CA TRP A 124 17.06 -10.78 0.51
C TRP A 124 17.12 -12.22 0.06
N VAL A 125 18.34 -12.74 -0.23
CA VAL A 125 18.53 -14.11 -0.69
C VAL A 125 18.91 -14.99 0.50
N ALA A 126 17.97 -15.82 0.95
CA ALA A 126 18.15 -16.66 2.14
C ALA A 126 19.35 -17.61 2.05
N THR A 127 19.61 -18.18 0.88
CA THR A 127 20.77 -19.07 0.64
C THR A 127 22.10 -18.32 0.70
N SER A 128 22.14 -17.05 0.35
CA SER A 128 23.32 -16.20 0.48
C SER A 128 23.61 -15.89 1.95
N ILE A 129 22.59 -15.56 2.74
CA ILE A 129 22.71 -15.31 4.18
C ILE A 129 23.11 -16.60 4.89
N ALA A 130 22.55 -17.77 4.53
CA ALA A 130 22.90 -19.05 5.13
C ALA A 130 24.40 -19.33 5.00
N LYS A 131 25.02 -19.08 3.83
CA LYS A 131 26.47 -19.23 3.65
C LYS A 131 27.29 -18.36 4.60
N ALA A 132 26.83 -17.13 4.89
CA ALA A 132 27.50 -16.25 5.84
C ALA A 132 27.35 -16.75 7.29
N PHE A 133 26.19 -17.32 7.65
CA PHE A 133 25.97 -17.94 8.95
C PHE A 133 26.85 -19.20 9.12
N ASP A 134 26.89 -20.07 8.11
CA ASP A 134 27.72 -21.28 8.11
C ASP A 134 29.21 -20.93 8.28
N ALA A 135 29.68 -19.87 7.61
CA ALA A 135 31.07 -19.42 7.68
C ALA A 135 31.53 -19.00 9.08
N VAL A 136 30.61 -18.54 9.93
CA VAL A 136 30.90 -18.17 11.33
C VAL A 136 30.35 -19.19 12.34
N GLY A 137 29.87 -20.35 11.87
CA GLY A 137 29.39 -21.44 12.73
C GLY A 137 28.06 -21.15 13.44
N LEU A 138 27.23 -20.27 12.91
CA LEU A 138 25.92 -19.95 13.44
C LEU A 138 24.83 -20.85 12.87
N THR A 139 23.89 -21.23 13.71
CA THR A 139 22.69 -21.96 13.31
C THR A 139 21.57 -21.00 12.90
N TYR A 140 20.64 -21.48 12.10
CA TYR A 140 19.48 -20.71 11.64
C TYR A 140 18.24 -21.59 11.48
N ASP A 141 17.08 -20.95 11.53
CA ASP A 141 15.80 -21.63 11.35
C ASP A 141 15.58 -22.07 9.90
N ARG A 142 14.71 -23.05 9.74
CA ARG A 142 14.28 -23.55 8.43
C ARG A 142 12.76 -23.54 8.32
N THR A 143 12.25 -23.30 7.13
CA THR A 143 10.81 -23.35 6.86
C THR A 143 10.28 -24.78 6.94
N GLU A 144 9.13 -24.96 7.58
CA GLU A 144 8.50 -26.28 7.76
C GLU A 144 8.17 -26.99 6.44
N LYS A 145 7.71 -26.24 5.43
CA LYS A 145 7.23 -26.81 4.16
C LYS A 145 8.35 -27.20 3.20
N THR A 146 9.38 -26.38 3.09
CA THR A 146 10.41 -26.51 2.05
C THR A 146 11.80 -26.76 2.59
N ASN A 147 11.95 -26.78 3.93
CA ASN A 147 13.25 -26.91 4.61
C ASN A 147 14.30 -25.85 4.17
N ALA A 148 13.85 -24.75 3.59
CA ALA A 148 14.70 -23.66 3.15
C ALA A 148 15.16 -22.80 4.36
N PRO A 149 16.36 -22.18 4.32
CA PRO A 149 16.80 -21.24 5.37
C PRO A 149 15.81 -20.12 5.59
N ALA A 150 15.54 -19.78 6.85
CA ALA A 150 14.57 -18.76 7.25
C ALA A 150 15.23 -17.70 8.16
N PHE A 151 15.27 -16.46 7.70
CA PHE A 151 15.83 -15.32 8.42
C PHE A 151 14.77 -14.24 8.62
N THR A 152 13.86 -14.48 9.57
CA THR A 152 12.82 -13.51 9.93
C THR A 152 13.41 -12.31 10.67
N LYS A 153 12.69 -11.18 10.65
CA LYS A 153 13.10 -9.99 11.40
C LYS A 153 13.29 -10.30 12.88
N GLN A 154 12.38 -11.06 13.47
CA GLN A 154 12.42 -11.44 14.88
C GLN A 154 13.63 -12.33 15.20
N PHE A 155 13.91 -13.33 14.35
CA PHE A 155 15.08 -14.18 14.50
C PHE A 155 16.38 -13.35 14.50
N LEU A 156 16.55 -12.47 13.49
CA LEU A 156 17.74 -11.64 13.38
C LEU A 156 17.88 -10.64 14.54
N ALA A 157 16.77 -10.09 15.03
CA ALA A 157 16.76 -9.12 16.13
C ALA A 157 17.11 -9.73 17.50
N ASN A 158 16.75 -11.00 17.70
CA ASN A 158 16.95 -11.68 18.99
C ASN A 158 18.31 -12.38 19.12
N HIS A 159 19.18 -12.26 18.12
CA HIS A 159 20.46 -12.94 18.11
C HIS A 159 21.58 -12.03 18.62
N ASP A 160 22.40 -12.50 19.59
CA ASP A 160 23.47 -11.70 20.21
C ASP A 160 24.71 -11.49 19.33
N HIS A 161 24.89 -12.32 18.29
CA HIS A 161 26.05 -12.21 17.40
C HIS A 161 25.96 -10.98 16.48
N PRO A 162 27.09 -10.30 16.16
CA PRO A 162 27.07 -9.10 15.30
C PRO A 162 26.52 -9.31 13.88
N LEU A 163 26.72 -10.49 13.29
CA LEU A 163 26.30 -10.78 11.92
C LEU A 163 24.79 -10.63 11.69
N PRO A 164 23.90 -11.28 12.47
CA PRO A 164 22.45 -11.09 12.34
C PRO A 164 22.01 -9.62 12.48
N GLN A 165 22.62 -8.88 13.41
CA GLN A 165 22.32 -7.45 13.62
C GLN A 165 22.69 -6.62 12.40
N LYS A 166 23.87 -6.88 11.80
CA LYS A 166 24.32 -6.21 10.57
C LYS A 166 23.39 -6.55 9.38
N ILE A 167 22.99 -7.80 9.22
CA ILE A 167 22.05 -8.21 8.17
C ILE A 167 20.68 -7.57 8.37
N LEU A 168 20.19 -7.49 9.58
CA LEU A 168 18.93 -6.80 9.89
C LEU A 168 19.00 -5.33 9.48
N ARG A 169 20.07 -4.64 9.88
CA ARG A 169 20.27 -3.22 9.57
C ARG A 169 20.47 -2.97 8.07
N LEU A 170 21.20 -3.84 7.39
CA LEU A 170 21.35 -3.83 5.94
C LEU A 170 19.99 -3.92 5.23
N ARG A 171 19.13 -4.85 5.67
CA ARG A 171 17.77 -4.98 5.12
C ARG A 171 16.91 -3.73 5.38
N GLU A 172 17.05 -3.11 6.54
CA GLU A 172 16.32 -1.89 6.88
C GLU A 172 16.74 -0.72 5.99
N PHE A 173 18.04 -0.50 5.77
CA PHE A 173 18.54 0.54 4.88
C PHE A 173 18.18 0.25 3.41
N ASN A 174 18.39 -0.98 2.95
CA ASN A 174 18.02 -1.37 1.60
C ASN A 174 16.52 -1.16 1.33
N LYS A 175 15.65 -1.58 2.25
CA LYS A 175 14.22 -1.34 2.15
C LYS A 175 13.89 0.15 2.19
N ALA A 176 14.56 0.94 3.03
CA ALA A 176 14.37 2.38 3.10
C ALA A 176 14.70 3.04 1.76
N ASN A 177 15.79 2.61 1.13
CA ASN A 177 16.21 3.09 -0.17
C ASN A 177 15.24 2.65 -1.29
N THR A 178 15.13 1.34 -1.53
CA THR A 178 14.45 0.80 -2.71
C THR A 178 12.92 0.94 -2.63
N THR A 179 12.32 0.73 -1.46
CA THR A 179 10.85 0.77 -1.31
C THR A 179 10.32 2.19 -1.12
N PHE A 180 11.11 3.09 -0.52
CA PHE A 180 10.61 4.43 -0.21
C PHE A 180 11.30 5.52 -1.01
N VAL A 181 12.63 5.67 -0.93
CA VAL A 181 13.31 6.81 -1.59
C VAL A 181 13.24 6.70 -3.10
N GLU A 182 13.57 5.54 -3.68
CA GLU A 182 13.49 5.33 -5.13
C GLU A 182 12.05 5.49 -5.63
N THR A 183 11.07 4.95 -4.91
CA THR A 183 9.66 5.11 -5.25
C THR A 183 9.21 6.58 -5.20
N ILE A 184 9.66 7.33 -4.19
CA ILE A 184 9.40 8.77 -4.08
C ILE A 184 9.99 9.52 -5.30
N LEU A 185 11.23 9.24 -5.66
CA LEU A 185 11.89 9.86 -6.81
C LEU A 185 11.22 9.50 -8.13
N GLN A 186 10.86 8.23 -8.33
CA GLN A 186 10.20 7.73 -9.55
C GLN A 186 8.78 8.31 -9.76
N HIS A 187 8.01 8.45 -8.67
CA HIS A 187 6.63 8.96 -8.72
C HIS A 187 6.53 10.47 -8.51
N SER A 188 7.65 11.15 -8.35
CA SER A 188 7.67 12.59 -8.21
C SER A 188 7.46 13.28 -9.56
N HIS A 189 6.50 14.21 -9.59
CA HIS A 189 6.26 15.09 -10.74
C HIS A 189 6.24 16.54 -10.25
N ASN A 190 7.08 17.39 -10.83
CA ASN A 190 7.22 18.80 -10.43
C ASN A 190 7.39 18.99 -8.91
N GLY A 191 8.18 18.13 -8.25
CA GLY A 191 8.42 18.18 -6.81
C GLY A 191 7.23 17.74 -5.95
N ARG A 192 6.27 17.01 -6.53
CA ARG A 192 5.09 16.49 -5.82
C ARG A 192 4.85 15.03 -6.13
N ILE A 193 4.21 14.36 -5.18
CA ILE A 193 3.70 13.00 -5.34
C ILE A 193 2.18 13.03 -5.35
N HIS A 194 1.58 12.38 -6.33
CA HIS A 194 0.15 12.29 -6.57
C HIS A 194 -0.30 10.84 -6.42
N CYS A 195 -0.43 10.37 -5.18
CA CYS A 195 -0.87 9.01 -4.92
C CYS A 195 -2.36 8.80 -5.19
N ASP A 196 -2.72 7.56 -5.46
CA ASP A 196 -4.11 7.14 -5.55
C ASP A 196 -4.67 6.83 -4.17
N PHE A 197 -5.94 7.21 -3.95
CA PHE A 197 -6.72 6.83 -2.78
C PHE A 197 -7.83 5.89 -3.21
N ASN A 198 -7.84 4.67 -2.68
CA ASN A 198 -8.79 3.62 -3.04
C ASN A 198 -9.78 3.44 -1.88
N PRO A 199 -10.99 4.01 -1.95
CA PRO A 199 -12.01 3.86 -0.92
C PRO A 199 -12.64 2.47 -0.89
N LEU A 200 -12.76 1.84 -2.07
CA LEU A 200 -13.38 0.53 -2.24
C LEU A 200 -12.39 -0.48 -2.82
N ARG A 201 -12.61 -1.75 -2.50
CA ARG A 201 -11.80 -2.82 -3.09
C ARG A 201 -12.10 -2.98 -4.57
N SER A 202 -11.04 -2.96 -5.37
CA SER A 202 -11.04 -3.24 -6.80
C SER A 202 -9.86 -4.15 -7.15
N ASP A 203 -9.72 -4.50 -8.43
CA ASP A 203 -8.55 -5.24 -8.93
C ASP A 203 -7.25 -4.41 -8.80
N GLU A 204 -7.37 -3.09 -8.71
CA GLU A 204 -6.23 -2.15 -8.61
C GLU A 204 -5.85 -1.79 -7.17
N GLY A 205 -6.66 -2.14 -6.17
CA GLY A 205 -6.38 -1.81 -4.78
C GLY A 205 -7.62 -1.79 -3.90
N GLY A 206 -7.51 -1.13 -2.74
CA GLY A 206 -8.59 -1.00 -1.76
C GLY A 206 -8.60 -2.12 -0.73
N THR A 207 -9.51 -2.00 0.24
CA THR A 207 -9.70 -2.95 1.33
C THR A 207 -11.13 -3.44 1.40
N VAL A 208 -11.35 -4.62 2.00
CA VAL A 208 -12.71 -5.16 2.27
C VAL A 208 -13.32 -4.59 3.56
N THR A 209 -12.56 -3.80 4.31
CA THR A 209 -12.93 -3.31 5.64
C THR A 209 -13.49 -1.89 5.63
N GLY A 210 -13.62 -1.25 4.46
CA GLY A 210 -14.01 0.16 4.34
C GLY A 210 -12.91 1.18 4.68
N ARG A 211 -11.69 0.71 5.01
CA ARG A 211 -10.53 1.61 5.15
C ARG A 211 -10.00 2.02 3.77
N PHE A 212 -9.53 3.26 3.64
CA PHE A 212 -8.81 3.65 2.45
C PHE A 212 -7.49 2.89 2.33
N SER A 213 -7.10 2.56 1.12
CA SER A 213 -5.71 2.22 0.80
C SER A 213 -5.12 3.26 -0.13
N SER A 214 -3.80 3.32 -0.18
CA SER A 214 -3.07 4.21 -1.07
C SER A 214 -2.16 3.39 -1.99
N SER A 215 -2.07 3.81 -3.25
CA SER A 215 -1.21 3.19 -4.27
C SER A 215 -0.60 4.27 -5.19
N ASN A 216 0.39 3.91 -5.97
CA ASN A 216 1.04 4.74 -6.98
C ASN A 216 1.57 6.11 -6.48
N PRO A 217 2.37 6.19 -5.40
CA PRO A 217 2.84 5.16 -4.50
C PRO A 217 1.98 4.97 -3.24
N ASN A 218 2.25 3.88 -2.47
CA ASN A 218 1.59 3.68 -1.19
C ASN A 218 2.23 4.54 -0.09
N LEU A 219 1.65 5.70 0.20
CA LEU A 219 2.13 6.61 1.24
C LEU A 219 1.75 6.20 2.67
N GLN A 220 0.83 5.24 2.85
CA GLN A 220 0.44 4.76 4.18
C GLN A 220 1.49 3.86 4.83
N GLN A 221 2.43 3.32 4.04
CA GLN A 221 3.49 2.45 4.54
C GLN A 221 4.79 3.17 4.92
N ILE A 222 4.81 4.52 4.88
CA ILE A 222 5.99 5.31 5.22
C ILE A 222 6.45 4.97 6.64
N PRO A 223 7.76 4.64 6.85
CA PRO A 223 8.29 4.18 8.13
C PRO A 223 8.00 5.13 9.28
N ALA A 224 7.63 4.54 10.43
CA ALA A 224 7.32 5.30 11.64
C ALA A 224 8.01 4.77 12.90
N ARG A 225 8.50 3.51 12.89
CA ARG A 225 9.00 2.84 14.10
C ARG A 225 10.49 3.11 14.38
N ASP A 226 11.35 2.99 13.36
CA ASP A 226 12.78 3.31 13.51
C ASP A 226 12.95 4.84 13.47
N PRO A 227 13.50 5.47 14.53
CA PRO A 227 13.60 6.93 14.60
C PRO A 227 14.47 7.54 13.50
N GLU A 228 15.57 6.87 13.14
CA GLU A 228 16.52 7.33 12.12
C GLU A 228 15.89 7.27 10.72
N ILE A 229 15.38 6.10 10.33
CA ILE A 229 14.71 5.90 9.02
C ILE A 229 13.46 6.78 8.92
N LYS A 230 12.69 6.90 10.02
CA LYS A 230 11.55 7.80 10.10
C LYS A 230 11.95 9.24 9.79
N ALA A 231 13.02 9.74 10.41
CA ALA A 231 13.49 11.11 10.21
C ALA A 231 13.96 11.32 8.75
N MET A 232 14.69 10.35 8.19
CA MET A 232 15.14 10.40 6.80
C MET A 232 13.97 10.45 5.83
N ILE A 233 13.04 9.51 5.89
CA ILE A 233 11.97 9.34 4.89
C ILE A 233 10.84 10.37 5.09
N ARG A 234 10.32 10.53 6.32
CA ARG A 234 9.26 11.52 6.58
C ARG A 234 9.73 12.96 6.40
N GLY A 235 11.00 13.23 6.66
CA GLY A 235 11.61 14.52 6.44
C GLY A 235 11.77 14.92 4.97
N LEU A 236 11.44 14.05 4.02
CA LEU A 236 11.37 14.36 2.59
C LEU A 236 10.08 15.11 2.22
N PHE A 237 9.00 14.90 2.99
CA PHE A 237 7.72 15.56 2.75
C PHE A 237 7.73 16.92 3.43
N ILE A 238 7.53 17.97 2.66
CA ILE A 238 7.60 19.35 3.12
C ILE A 238 6.25 20.05 2.93
N PRO A 239 5.86 20.98 3.82
CA PRO A 239 4.66 21.77 3.62
C PRO A 239 4.85 22.81 2.51
N GLU A 240 3.77 23.44 2.09
CA GLU A 240 3.84 24.62 1.23
C GLU A 240 4.60 25.75 1.92
N GLU A 241 5.13 26.67 1.12
CA GLU A 241 5.82 27.84 1.64
C GLU A 241 4.88 28.67 2.53
N GLY A 242 5.34 29.04 3.70
CA GLY A 242 4.51 29.72 4.73
C GLY A 242 3.52 28.83 5.47
N CYS A 243 3.42 27.53 5.13
CA CYS A 243 2.54 26.57 5.79
C CYS A 243 3.28 25.66 6.78
N LYS A 244 2.52 24.95 7.60
CA LYS A 244 3.03 23.95 8.54
C LYS A 244 2.26 22.65 8.38
N TRP A 245 2.89 21.52 8.72
CA TRP A 245 2.18 20.26 8.86
C TRP A 245 1.34 20.24 10.14
N GLY A 246 0.08 19.85 9.99
CA GLY A 246 -0.77 19.46 11.12
C GLY A 246 -0.93 17.94 11.11
N SER A 247 -0.82 17.32 12.27
CA SER A 247 -1.14 15.89 12.46
C SER A 247 -2.37 15.79 13.35
N PHE A 248 -3.44 15.18 12.84
CA PHE A 248 -4.69 15.01 13.55
C PHE A 248 -5.03 13.52 13.55
N ASP A 249 -5.15 12.94 14.73
CA ASP A 249 -5.47 11.52 14.90
C ASP A 249 -6.47 11.35 16.04
N TYR A 250 -7.44 10.46 15.88
CA TYR A 250 -8.39 10.14 16.93
C TYR A 250 -7.74 9.22 17.96
N ALA A 251 -7.68 9.66 19.21
CA ALA A 251 -7.19 8.81 20.28
C ALA A 251 -8.11 7.59 20.47
N SER A 252 -7.51 6.40 20.42
CA SER A 252 -8.18 5.12 20.71
C SER A 252 -9.51 4.92 19.96
N GLN A 253 -9.57 5.27 18.67
CA GLN A 253 -10.81 5.20 17.88
C GLN A 253 -11.45 3.80 17.89
N GLU A 254 -10.68 2.74 17.65
CA GLU A 254 -11.20 1.36 17.62
C GLU A 254 -11.74 0.91 19.00
N PRO A 255 -11.04 1.11 20.13
CA PRO A 255 -11.58 0.86 21.45
C PRO A 255 -12.86 1.65 21.75
N ARG A 256 -12.96 2.91 21.29
CA ARG A 256 -14.18 3.74 21.47
C ARG A 256 -15.37 3.16 20.71
N TRP A 257 -15.18 2.71 19.47
CA TRP A 257 -16.22 2.02 18.70
C TRP A 257 -16.63 0.69 19.35
N LEU A 258 -15.67 -0.10 19.84
CA LEU A 258 -15.97 -1.32 20.56
C LEU A 258 -16.82 -1.05 21.80
N ALA A 259 -16.44 -0.07 22.62
CA ALA A 259 -17.19 0.32 23.81
C ALA A 259 -18.60 0.85 23.44
N HIS A 260 -18.74 1.65 22.38
CA HIS A 260 -20.03 2.11 21.88
C HIS A 260 -20.96 0.94 21.53
N TYR A 261 -20.49 0.00 20.70
CA TYR A 261 -21.31 -1.15 20.31
C TYR A 261 -21.66 -2.04 21.51
N CYS A 262 -20.72 -2.30 22.41
CA CYS A 262 -20.99 -3.08 23.62
C CYS A 262 -22.02 -2.41 24.55
N SER A 263 -22.02 -1.07 24.63
CA SER A 263 -22.97 -0.31 25.45
C SER A 263 -24.35 -0.18 24.81
N THR A 264 -24.44 -0.18 23.48
CA THR A 264 -25.71 -0.02 22.75
C THR A 264 -26.44 -1.35 22.52
N LEU A 265 -25.77 -2.49 22.62
CA LEU A 265 -26.37 -3.80 22.50
C LEU A 265 -27.32 -4.06 23.69
N LYS A 266 -28.51 -4.59 23.39
CA LYS A 266 -29.54 -4.92 24.40
C LYS A 266 -29.52 -6.42 24.74
N GLY A 267 -29.93 -6.73 25.98
CA GLY A 267 -30.11 -8.13 26.42
C GLY A 267 -28.80 -8.86 26.71
N ALA A 268 -28.74 -10.18 26.39
CA ALA A 268 -27.61 -11.05 26.67
C ALA A 268 -26.27 -10.69 25.97
N HIS A 269 -26.32 -9.82 24.99
CA HIS A 269 -25.14 -9.38 24.26
C HIS A 269 -24.45 -8.15 24.87
N ARG A 270 -25.07 -7.53 25.91
CA ARG A 270 -24.46 -6.43 26.65
C ARG A 270 -23.36 -6.97 27.57
N HIS A 271 -22.12 -6.54 27.38
CA HIS A 271 -21.02 -6.91 28.27
C HIS A 271 -20.92 -5.90 29.42
N PRO A 272 -21.26 -6.27 30.67
CA PRO A 272 -21.35 -5.32 31.78
C PRO A 272 -20.00 -4.75 32.24
N GLN A 273 -18.88 -5.33 31.79
CA GLN A 273 -17.53 -4.92 32.19
C GLN A 273 -16.83 -3.98 31.19
N ILE A 274 -17.43 -3.74 30.02
CA ILE A 274 -16.88 -2.76 29.08
C ILE A 274 -17.55 -1.42 29.38
N ASP A 275 -17.01 -0.74 30.38
CA ASP A 275 -17.42 0.59 30.74
C ASP A 275 -16.66 1.60 29.84
N LEU A 276 -17.35 2.70 29.50
CA LEU A 276 -16.76 3.84 28.79
C LEU A 276 -15.57 4.48 29.55
N SER A 277 -15.45 4.21 30.87
CA SER A 277 -14.27 4.60 31.66
C SER A 277 -12.97 3.96 31.18
N LEU A 278 -12.99 2.79 30.53
CA LEU A 278 -11.81 2.15 29.93
C LEU A 278 -11.25 2.93 28.72
N ILE A 279 -12.05 3.84 28.17
CA ILE A 279 -11.60 4.70 27.06
C ILE A 279 -10.65 5.81 27.54
N HIS A 280 -10.70 6.14 28.83
CA HIS A 280 -9.85 7.17 29.46
C HIS A 280 -8.48 6.66 29.95
N ILE A 281 -8.24 5.34 29.90
CA ILE A 281 -6.97 4.74 30.39
C ILE A 281 -5.78 5.05 29.47
N SER A 282 -5.99 5.53 28.26
CA SER A 282 -4.95 5.76 27.27
C SER A 282 -4.60 7.22 27.01
N GLU A 283 -5.06 8.14 27.83
CA GLU A 283 -4.56 9.53 27.79
C GLU A 283 -3.32 9.64 28.72
N PRO A 284 -2.16 10.10 28.17
CA PRO A 284 -0.95 10.34 28.98
C PRO A 284 -1.14 11.52 29.92
#